data_39742ff26145c84665f8891fed71bb08
#
_entry.id   39742ff26145c84665f8891fed71bb08
#
_cell.length_a   1.000
_cell.length_b   1.000
_cell.length_c   1.000
_cell.angle_alpha   90.00
_cell.angle_beta   90.00
_cell.angle_gamma   90.00
#
_symmetry.space_group_name_H-M   'P 1'
#
loop_
_entity.id
_entity.type
_entity.pdbx_description
1 polymer ?
#
loop_
_entity_poly.entity_id
_entity_poly.type
_entity_poly.pdbx_seq_one_letter_code
_entity_poly.pdbx_strand_id
1 'polypeptide(L)'
;TKLLSTEQGEMAKEIVAEFRELWNSSYALFYDEFYENYKERYKIIKHQREIAKEQEITSIESYKLKPNSMQVKFITNLRKIVESGEQRALLISATGTGKTFASAFAMRELGYKRVLFLVHRGQLARQTKKSYEKVFGKSVSMGLVGAGYYEYDADYIFATVQTLNRNE
;
A
#
# COMPACT_ATOMS: atom_id res chain seq x y z
N THR A 1 23.42 7.09 1.71
CA THR A 1 23.65 8.54 1.59
C THR A 1 24.28 8.98 2.89
N LYS A 2 25.57 9.34 2.91
CA LYS A 2 26.22 9.93 4.09
C LYS A 2 25.81 11.40 4.11
N LEU A 3 25.01 11.80 5.10
CA LEU A 3 24.83 13.20 5.46
C LEU A 3 26.13 13.67 6.16
N LEU A 4 26.93 14.45 5.46
CA LEU A 4 28.09 15.10 6.05
C LEU A 4 27.56 16.35 6.77
N SER A 5 27.62 16.35 8.12
CA SER A 5 27.43 17.55 8.92
C SER A 5 28.67 18.46 8.79
N THR A 6 28.77 19.16 7.68
CA THR A 6 29.65 20.32 7.63
C THR A 6 28.86 21.52 8.14
N GLU A 7 29.47 22.38 8.96
CA GLU A 7 28.85 23.57 9.58
C GLU A 7 28.16 24.53 8.59
N GLN A 8 28.30 24.28 7.29
CA GLN A 8 27.77 25.11 6.20
C GLN A 8 26.64 24.45 5.39
N GLY A 9 26.21 23.22 5.73
CA GLY A 9 25.14 22.56 4.99
C GLY A 9 23.76 23.09 5.37
N GLU A 10 23.07 23.80 4.49
CA GLU A 10 21.70 24.27 4.69
C GLU A 10 20.75 23.15 5.06
N MET A 11 20.83 22.01 4.35
CA MET A 11 20.02 20.82 4.61
C MET A 11 20.21 20.25 6.03
N ALA A 12 21.45 20.27 6.58
CA ALA A 12 21.71 19.82 7.94
C ALA A 12 21.11 20.78 8.97
N LYS A 13 21.13 22.07 8.69
CA LYS A 13 20.52 23.11 9.55
C LYS A 13 18.99 22.98 9.54
N GLU A 14 18.38 22.75 8.39
CA GLU A 14 16.94 22.53 8.26
C GLU A 14 16.49 21.29 9.03
N ILE A 15 17.19 20.17 8.87
CA ILE A 15 16.88 18.92 9.60
C ILE A 15 17.01 19.13 11.12
N VAL A 16 18.03 19.84 11.57
CA VAL A 16 18.22 20.15 13.00
C VAL A 16 17.13 21.09 13.52
N ALA A 17 16.73 22.07 12.72
CA ALA A 17 15.64 22.98 13.09
C ALA A 17 14.32 22.24 13.21
N GLU A 18 13.97 21.42 12.22
CA GLU A 18 12.75 20.58 12.23
C GLU A 18 12.76 19.58 13.41
N PHE A 19 13.91 18.95 13.67
CA PHE A 19 14.05 18.07 14.83
C PHE A 19 13.81 18.82 16.15
N ARG A 20 14.36 20.02 16.31
CA ARG A 20 14.16 20.83 17.52
C ARG A 20 12.71 21.28 17.68
N GLU A 21 12.03 21.62 16.59
CA GLU A 21 10.62 21.97 16.60
C GLU A 21 9.77 20.79 17.05
N LEU A 22 10.00 19.61 16.47
CA LEU A 22 9.31 18.37 16.86
C LEU A 22 9.62 17.98 18.32
N TRP A 23 10.88 18.10 18.72
CA TRP A 23 11.32 17.77 20.09
C TRP A 23 10.69 18.64 21.17
N ASN A 24 10.49 19.93 20.86
CA ASN A 24 9.89 20.91 21.76
C ASN A 24 8.37 21.02 21.59
N SER A 25 7.78 20.22 20.71
CA SER A 25 6.34 20.23 20.50
C SER A 25 5.60 19.64 21.69
N SER A 26 4.34 20.03 21.88
CA SER A 26 3.44 19.47 22.88
C SER A 26 3.12 17.98 22.67
N TYR A 27 3.51 17.42 21.54
CA TYR A 27 3.32 15.99 21.20
C TYR A 27 4.53 15.14 21.53
N ALA A 28 5.68 15.75 21.85
CA ALA A 28 6.87 15.03 22.28
C ALA A 28 6.69 14.53 23.72
N LEU A 29 6.77 13.22 23.90
CA LEU A 29 6.67 12.57 25.20
C LEU A 29 8.06 12.10 25.63
N PHE A 30 8.34 12.16 26.91
CA PHE A 30 9.50 11.50 27.49
C PHE A 30 9.38 9.98 27.31
N TYR A 31 10.54 9.31 27.21
CA TYR A 31 10.59 7.87 26.96
C TYR A 31 9.75 7.07 27.95
N ASP A 32 9.81 7.36 29.23
CA ASP A 32 9.10 6.61 30.26
C ASP A 32 7.58 6.74 30.11
N GLU A 33 7.09 7.94 29.83
CA GLU A 33 5.67 8.20 29.58
C GLU A 33 5.20 7.54 28.28
N PHE A 34 5.98 7.66 27.22
CA PHE A 34 5.71 6.97 25.96
C PHE A 34 5.71 5.46 26.12
N TYR A 35 6.70 4.91 26.86
CA TYR A 35 6.88 3.48 27.03
C TYR A 35 5.72 2.83 27.80
N GLU A 36 5.23 3.45 28.86
CA GLU A 36 4.08 2.92 29.61
C GLU A 36 2.80 2.93 28.75
N ASN A 37 2.51 4.02 28.06
CA ASN A 37 1.39 4.13 27.14
C ASN A 37 1.49 3.12 25.98
N TYR A 38 2.69 2.93 25.43
CA TYR A 38 2.95 1.95 24.37
C TYR A 38 2.76 0.52 24.88
N LYS A 39 3.27 0.20 26.06
CA LYS A 39 3.18 -1.12 26.67
C LYS A 39 1.73 -1.53 26.95
N GLU A 40 0.89 -0.62 27.42
CA GLU A 40 -0.54 -0.87 27.60
C GLU A 40 -1.25 -1.14 26.27
N ARG A 41 -1.04 -0.28 25.28
CA ARG A 41 -1.59 -0.48 23.93
C ARG A 41 -1.09 -1.78 23.30
N TYR A 42 0.18 -2.11 23.46
CA TYR A 42 0.75 -3.34 22.94
C TYR A 42 0.12 -4.59 23.59
N LYS A 43 -0.13 -4.57 24.91
CA LYS A 43 -0.83 -5.66 25.61
C LYS A 43 -2.24 -5.86 25.06
N ILE A 44 -2.99 -4.76 24.85
CA ILE A 44 -4.34 -4.80 24.28
C ILE A 44 -4.30 -5.40 22.87
N ILE A 45 -3.41 -4.91 22.01
CA ILE A 45 -3.29 -5.39 20.63
C ILE A 45 -2.85 -6.87 20.60
N LYS A 46 -1.91 -7.25 21.48
CA LYS A 46 -1.46 -8.63 21.59
C LYS A 46 -2.61 -9.55 22.03
N HIS A 47 -3.35 -9.15 23.06
CA HIS A 47 -4.50 -9.90 23.54
C HIS A 47 -5.61 -10.03 22.48
N GLN A 48 -5.93 -8.95 21.76
CA GLN A 48 -6.86 -8.99 20.63
C GLN A 48 -6.39 -9.94 19.52
N ARG A 49 -5.08 -10.00 19.24
CA ARG A 49 -4.51 -10.94 18.26
C ARG A 49 -4.57 -12.40 18.75
N GLU A 50 -4.43 -12.63 20.05
CA GLU A 50 -4.55 -13.97 20.65
C GLU A 50 -6.01 -14.44 20.62
N ILE A 51 -6.97 -13.60 21.00
CA ILE A 51 -8.41 -13.89 20.88
C ILE A 51 -8.79 -14.15 19.40
N ALA A 52 -8.25 -13.38 18.47
CA ALA A 52 -8.50 -13.58 17.04
C ALA A 52 -7.87 -14.88 16.50
N LYS A 53 -6.86 -15.43 17.16
CA LYS A 53 -6.27 -16.74 16.83
C LYS A 53 -7.00 -17.91 17.48
N GLU A 54 -7.49 -17.73 18.72
CA GLU A 54 -8.21 -18.76 19.47
C GLU A 54 -9.66 -18.90 19.02
N GLN A 55 -10.31 -17.83 18.64
CA GLN A 55 -11.49 -17.93 17.84
C GLN A 55 -11.01 -18.42 16.47
N GLU A 56 -11.12 -19.70 16.19
CA GLU A 56 -11.19 -20.21 14.83
C GLU A 56 -12.28 -19.40 14.13
N ILE A 57 -11.90 -18.23 13.64
CA ILE A 57 -12.71 -17.49 12.70
C ILE A 57 -12.62 -18.33 11.45
N THR A 58 -13.48 -19.33 11.42
CA THR A 58 -13.92 -19.95 10.19
C THR A 58 -14.27 -18.81 9.25
N SER A 59 -13.34 -18.54 8.36
CA SER A 59 -13.34 -17.48 7.37
C SER A 59 -12.83 -16.12 7.83
N ILE A 60 -11.52 -15.96 7.92
CA ILE A 60 -10.84 -14.74 7.45
C ILE A 60 -11.36 -14.33 6.05
N GLU A 61 -12.01 -15.20 5.33
CA GLU A 61 -12.71 -14.96 4.05
C GLU A 61 -13.89 -13.99 4.16
N SER A 62 -14.50 -13.82 5.31
CA SER A 62 -15.62 -12.87 5.49
C SER A 62 -15.22 -11.48 5.93
N TYR A 63 -13.97 -11.24 6.32
CA TYR A 63 -13.48 -9.90 6.55
C TYR A 63 -13.17 -9.24 5.20
N LYS A 64 -14.23 -8.85 4.49
CA LYS A 64 -14.08 -8.03 3.28
C LYS A 64 -13.29 -6.80 3.65
N LEU A 65 -12.03 -6.75 3.23
CA LEU A 65 -11.19 -5.58 3.37
C LEU A 65 -11.97 -4.36 2.87
N LYS A 66 -12.21 -3.39 3.75
CA LYS A 66 -12.90 -2.15 3.41
C LYS A 66 -11.88 -1.07 3.09
N PRO A 67 -12.11 -0.25 2.06
CA PRO A 67 -11.25 0.87 1.76
C PRO A 67 -11.30 1.91 2.90
N ASN A 68 -10.16 2.52 3.22
CA ASN A 68 -10.07 3.65 4.14
C ASN A 68 -10.57 4.95 3.50
N SER A 69 -10.66 6.04 4.26
CA SER A 69 -11.21 7.33 3.80
C SER A 69 -10.46 7.91 2.59
N MET A 70 -9.13 7.76 2.54
CA MET A 70 -8.30 8.18 1.38
C MET A 70 -8.61 7.34 0.15
N GLN A 71 -8.71 6.04 0.32
CA GLN A 71 -9.00 5.10 -0.76
C GLN A 71 -10.41 5.31 -1.32
N VAL A 72 -11.40 5.59 -0.46
CA VAL A 72 -12.76 5.96 -0.89
C VAL A 72 -12.75 7.23 -1.73
N LYS A 73 -12.05 8.29 -1.30
CA LYS A 73 -11.91 9.52 -2.09
C LYS A 73 -11.26 9.26 -3.44
N PHE A 74 -10.21 8.46 -3.47
CA PHE A 74 -9.54 8.07 -4.72
C PHE A 74 -10.50 7.34 -5.67
N ILE A 75 -11.23 6.33 -5.18
CA ILE A 75 -12.18 5.56 -5.99
C ILE A 75 -13.28 6.47 -6.55
N THR A 76 -13.83 7.36 -5.71
CA THR A 76 -14.87 8.31 -6.13
C THR A 76 -14.37 9.25 -7.23
N ASN A 77 -13.17 9.80 -7.09
CA ASN A 77 -12.59 10.68 -8.08
C ASN A 77 -12.26 9.92 -9.38
N LEU A 78 -11.70 8.71 -9.28
CA LEU A 78 -11.41 7.89 -10.45
C LEU A 78 -12.70 7.53 -11.22
N ARG A 79 -13.80 7.22 -10.52
CA ARG A 79 -15.10 6.98 -11.15
C ARG A 79 -15.57 8.17 -11.95
N LYS A 80 -15.49 9.39 -11.39
CA LYS A 80 -15.86 10.63 -12.11
C LYS A 80 -15.02 10.84 -13.37
N ILE A 81 -13.71 10.57 -13.29
CA ILE A 81 -12.80 10.66 -14.44
C ILE A 81 -13.21 9.68 -15.54
N VAL A 82 -13.50 8.44 -15.18
CA VAL A 82 -13.97 7.42 -16.14
C VAL A 82 -15.34 7.79 -16.74
N GLU A 83 -16.27 8.26 -15.92
CA GLU A 83 -17.61 8.70 -16.38
C GLU A 83 -17.55 9.93 -17.29
N SER A 84 -16.55 10.80 -17.15
CA SER A 84 -16.31 11.92 -18.06
C SER A 84 -15.65 11.52 -19.39
N GLY A 85 -15.35 10.25 -19.59
CA GLY A 85 -14.73 9.73 -20.81
C GLY A 85 -13.21 9.88 -20.87
N GLU A 86 -12.58 10.36 -19.79
CA GLU A 86 -11.13 10.49 -19.70
C GLU A 86 -10.45 9.13 -19.59
N GLN A 87 -9.35 8.96 -20.32
CA GLN A 87 -8.63 7.67 -20.39
C GLN A 87 -7.41 7.60 -19.48
N ARG A 88 -7.08 8.69 -18.78
CA ARG A 88 -5.86 8.78 -17.96
C ARG A 88 -6.17 9.42 -16.61
N ALA A 89 -5.55 8.90 -15.58
CA ALA A 89 -5.61 9.44 -14.23
C ALA A 89 -4.25 9.34 -13.54
N LEU A 90 -3.93 10.27 -12.65
CA LEU A 90 -2.72 10.27 -11.84
C LEU A 90 -3.09 10.28 -10.37
N LEU A 91 -2.56 9.31 -9.62
CA LEU A 91 -2.66 9.28 -8.17
C LEU A 91 -1.32 9.68 -7.54
N ILE A 92 -1.29 10.83 -6.88
CA ILE A 92 -0.16 11.28 -6.07
C ILE A 92 -0.48 11.01 -4.60
N SER A 93 0.35 10.23 -3.94
CA SER A 93 0.17 9.87 -2.54
C SER A 93 1.49 9.48 -1.90
N ALA A 94 1.68 9.76 -0.62
CA ALA A 94 2.88 9.39 0.14
C ALA A 94 3.13 7.88 0.15
N THR A 95 4.35 7.46 0.49
CA THR A 95 4.67 6.05 0.72
C THR A 95 3.91 5.53 1.94
N GLY A 96 3.54 4.25 1.93
CA GLY A 96 2.84 3.63 3.07
C GLY A 96 1.33 3.90 3.17
N THR A 97 0.74 4.79 2.35
CA THR A 97 -0.69 5.13 2.40
C THR A 97 -1.63 4.05 1.85
N GLY A 98 -1.07 2.93 1.37
CA GLY A 98 -1.86 1.82 0.83
C GLY A 98 -2.28 1.99 -0.63
N LYS A 99 -1.47 2.66 -1.47
CA LYS A 99 -1.73 2.86 -2.92
C LYS A 99 -2.09 1.57 -3.66
N THR A 100 -1.40 0.47 -3.34
CA THR A 100 -1.67 -0.83 -3.95
C THR A 100 -3.07 -1.34 -3.63
N PHE A 101 -3.50 -1.20 -2.38
CA PHE A 101 -4.87 -1.53 -2.00
C PHE A 101 -5.88 -0.56 -2.60
N ALA A 102 -5.55 0.75 -2.70
CA ALA A 102 -6.40 1.73 -3.37
C ALA A 102 -6.67 1.34 -4.82
N SER A 103 -5.62 0.92 -5.56
CA SER A 103 -5.80 0.45 -6.94
C SER A 103 -6.62 -0.85 -7.00
N ALA A 104 -6.40 -1.80 -6.11
CA ALA A 104 -7.16 -3.05 -6.08
C ALA A 104 -8.65 -2.79 -5.80
N PHE A 105 -8.96 -1.96 -4.81
CA PHE A 105 -10.34 -1.55 -4.54
C PHE A 105 -10.98 -0.81 -5.71
N ALA A 106 -10.22 0.09 -6.37
CA ALA A 106 -10.72 0.81 -7.54
C ALA A 106 -11.09 -0.14 -8.67
N MET A 107 -10.24 -1.11 -8.99
CA MET A 107 -10.53 -2.11 -10.04
C MET A 107 -11.76 -2.95 -9.69
N ARG A 108 -11.94 -3.29 -8.42
CA ARG A 108 -13.12 -4.01 -7.94
C ARG A 108 -14.40 -3.19 -8.07
N GLU A 109 -14.38 -1.94 -7.59
CA GLU A 109 -15.55 -1.06 -7.56
C GLU A 109 -15.96 -0.57 -8.96
N LEU A 110 -15.01 -0.43 -9.88
CA LEU A 110 -15.25 -0.06 -11.27
C LEU A 110 -15.59 -1.27 -12.15
N GLY A 111 -15.44 -2.50 -11.65
CA GLY A 111 -15.85 -3.72 -12.33
C GLY A 111 -14.98 -4.09 -13.53
N TYR A 112 -13.73 -3.66 -13.57
CA TYR A 112 -12.82 -4.05 -14.66
C TYR A 112 -12.57 -5.56 -14.64
N LYS A 113 -12.80 -6.20 -15.78
CA LYS A 113 -12.61 -7.64 -15.96
C LYS A 113 -11.17 -8.02 -16.30
N ARG A 114 -10.46 -7.14 -17.00
CA ARG A 114 -9.06 -7.38 -17.39
C ARG A 114 -8.20 -6.20 -16.95
N VAL A 115 -7.09 -6.47 -16.27
CA VAL A 115 -6.16 -5.47 -15.73
C VAL A 115 -4.73 -5.88 -16.02
N LEU A 116 -3.94 -4.95 -16.54
CA LEU A 116 -2.49 -5.08 -16.63
C LEU A 116 -1.83 -4.13 -15.63
N PHE A 117 -1.14 -4.67 -14.64
CA PHE A 117 -0.41 -3.92 -13.64
C PHE A 117 1.10 -3.96 -13.93
N LEU A 118 1.68 -2.81 -14.23
CA LEU A 118 3.09 -2.70 -14.61
C LEU A 118 3.95 -2.12 -13.50
N VAL A 119 5.06 -2.76 -13.23
CA VAL A 119 6.08 -2.33 -12.26
C VAL A 119 7.49 -2.52 -12.83
N HIS A 120 8.47 -1.90 -12.22
CA HIS A 120 9.86 -2.00 -12.65
C HIS A 120 10.63 -3.17 -12.00
N ARG A 121 10.09 -3.84 -10.98
CA ARG A 121 10.74 -4.96 -10.26
C ARG A 121 9.79 -6.13 -10.06
N GLY A 122 10.25 -7.35 -10.37
CA GLY A 122 9.45 -8.57 -10.20
C GLY A 122 9.00 -8.84 -8.76
N GLN A 123 9.79 -8.40 -7.75
CA GLN A 123 9.38 -8.50 -6.36
C GLN A 123 8.12 -7.67 -6.07
N LEU A 124 8.03 -6.46 -6.65
CA LEU A 124 6.86 -5.60 -6.52
C LEU A 124 5.64 -6.21 -7.22
N ALA A 125 5.82 -6.83 -8.41
CA ALA A 125 4.75 -7.54 -9.09
C ALA A 125 4.15 -8.64 -8.21
N ARG A 126 4.99 -9.49 -7.62
CA ARG A 126 4.56 -10.55 -6.70
C ARG A 126 3.85 -10.00 -5.45
N GLN A 127 4.39 -8.95 -4.85
CA GLN A 127 3.79 -8.32 -3.68
C GLN A 127 2.44 -7.68 -3.99
N THR A 128 2.32 -7.04 -5.15
CA THR A 128 1.07 -6.45 -5.61
C THR A 128 0.02 -7.52 -5.89
N LYS A 129 0.37 -8.62 -6.60
CA LYS A 129 -0.51 -9.76 -6.81
C LYS A 129 -1.09 -10.26 -5.48
N LYS A 130 -0.25 -10.50 -4.47
CA LYS A 130 -0.70 -10.91 -3.12
C LYS A 130 -1.67 -9.91 -2.47
N SER A 131 -1.47 -8.63 -2.69
CA SER A 131 -2.38 -7.60 -2.16
C SER A 131 -3.74 -7.61 -2.87
N TYR A 132 -3.74 -7.84 -4.17
CA TYR A 132 -4.96 -8.00 -4.96
C TYR A 132 -5.72 -9.29 -4.59
N GLU A 133 -5.01 -10.40 -4.39
CA GLU A 133 -5.60 -11.67 -3.92
C GLU A 133 -6.36 -11.49 -2.59
N LYS A 134 -5.86 -10.65 -1.68
CA LYS A 134 -6.56 -10.31 -0.43
C LYS A 134 -7.87 -9.55 -0.65
N VAL A 135 -7.96 -8.73 -1.70
CA VAL A 135 -9.14 -7.90 -2.00
C VAL A 135 -10.18 -8.69 -2.80
N PHE A 136 -9.73 -9.52 -3.72
CA PHE A 136 -10.59 -10.25 -4.67
C PHE A 136 -10.87 -11.70 -4.25
N GLY A 137 -10.04 -12.28 -3.37
CA GLY A 137 -10.10 -13.71 -3.07
C GLY A 137 -9.88 -14.54 -4.32
N LYS A 138 -10.78 -15.49 -4.59
CA LYS A 138 -10.77 -16.37 -5.78
C LYS A 138 -11.67 -15.90 -6.92
N SER A 139 -12.22 -14.69 -6.85
CA SER A 139 -13.21 -14.22 -7.83
C SER A 139 -12.59 -13.79 -9.17
N VAL A 140 -11.28 -13.64 -9.24
CA VAL A 140 -10.54 -13.20 -10.42
C VAL A 140 -9.27 -14.03 -10.54
N SER A 141 -8.95 -14.48 -11.76
CA SER A 141 -7.68 -15.15 -12.04
C SER A 141 -6.53 -14.14 -12.11
N MET A 142 -5.40 -14.46 -11.47
CA MET A 142 -4.26 -13.53 -11.36
C MET A 142 -2.96 -14.20 -11.77
N GLY A 143 -2.29 -13.63 -12.76
CA GLY A 143 -1.04 -14.13 -13.33
C GLY A 143 0.15 -13.18 -13.12
N LEU A 144 1.35 -13.77 -13.12
CA LEU A 144 2.63 -13.06 -13.12
C LEU A 144 3.31 -13.21 -14.48
N VAL A 145 3.87 -12.11 -14.98
CA VAL A 145 4.66 -12.11 -16.21
C VAL A 145 5.99 -11.40 -15.97
N GLY A 146 7.09 -12.13 -16.22
CA GLY A 146 8.45 -11.68 -15.99
C GLY A 146 9.10 -12.31 -14.75
N ALA A 147 10.39 -12.13 -14.62
CA ALA A 147 11.20 -12.75 -13.56
C ALA A 147 11.03 -14.29 -13.50
N GLY A 148 10.91 -14.94 -14.67
CA GLY A 148 10.75 -16.41 -14.77
C GLY A 148 9.30 -16.90 -14.76
N TYR A 149 8.30 -16.02 -14.75
CA TYR A 149 6.88 -16.35 -14.81
C TYR A 149 6.27 -15.93 -16.16
N TYR A 150 5.37 -16.76 -16.72
CA TYR A 150 4.76 -16.58 -18.05
C TYR A 150 3.24 -16.87 -18.02
N GLU A 151 2.53 -16.38 -17.00
CA GLU A 151 1.11 -16.63 -16.76
C GLU A 151 0.25 -15.59 -17.49
N TYR A 152 0.12 -15.72 -18.84
CA TYR A 152 -0.58 -14.76 -19.69
C TYR A 152 -2.10 -14.93 -19.73
N ASP A 153 -2.62 -16.09 -19.37
CA ASP A 153 -4.06 -16.44 -19.53
C ASP A 153 -4.94 -15.96 -18.36
N ALA A 154 -4.38 -15.14 -17.47
CA ALA A 154 -5.11 -14.60 -16.34
C ALA A 154 -5.86 -13.30 -16.69
N ASP A 155 -6.97 -13.03 -15.98
CA ASP A 155 -7.72 -11.79 -16.12
C ASP A 155 -6.91 -10.58 -15.64
N TYR A 156 -6.21 -10.73 -14.52
CA TYR A 156 -5.34 -9.70 -13.96
C TYR A 156 -3.88 -10.14 -14.05
N ILE A 157 -3.12 -9.39 -14.83
CA ILE A 157 -1.70 -9.68 -15.08
C ILE A 157 -0.82 -8.66 -14.38
N PHE A 158 0.13 -9.15 -13.59
CA PHE A 158 1.15 -8.35 -12.92
C PHE A 158 2.49 -8.57 -13.62
N ALA A 159 3.00 -7.54 -14.30
CA ALA A 159 4.18 -7.69 -15.14
C ALA A 159 5.25 -6.65 -14.83
N THR A 160 6.48 -6.95 -15.26
CA THR A 160 7.56 -5.97 -15.27
C THR A 160 7.68 -5.30 -16.64
N VAL A 161 7.92 -3.98 -16.63
CA VAL A 161 8.11 -3.20 -17.86
C VAL A 161 9.21 -3.80 -18.74
N GLN A 162 10.30 -4.26 -18.12
CA GLN A 162 11.43 -4.86 -18.84
C GLN A 162 11.06 -6.14 -19.60
N THR A 163 10.10 -6.90 -19.09
CA THR A 163 9.69 -8.15 -19.75
C THR A 163 8.85 -7.87 -20.98
N LEU A 164 7.99 -6.85 -20.95
CA LEU A 164 7.16 -6.48 -22.10
C LEU A 164 7.98 -5.86 -23.23
N ASN A 165 9.06 -5.13 -22.91
CA ASN A 165 9.96 -4.54 -23.92
C ASN A 165 10.91 -5.54 -24.59
N ARG A 166 11.03 -6.77 -24.10
CA ARG A 166 11.93 -7.80 -24.66
C ARG A 166 11.30 -8.68 -25.73
N ASN A 167 10.04 -8.50 -26.02
CA ASN A 167 9.30 -9.30 -27.02
C ASN A 167 9.16 -8.58 -28.38
N GLU A 168 10.11 -7.67 -28.70
CA GLU A 168 10.32 -7.15 -30.04
C GLU A 168 11.46 -7.90 -30.76
#